data_dc6a9098721670008f4d6c78dfdc2a8c
#
_entry.id   dc6a9098721670008f4d6c78dfdc2a8c
#
_cell.length_a   1.000
_cell.length_b   1.000
_cell.length_c   1.000
_cell.angle_alpha   90.00
_cell.angle_beta   90.00
_cell.angle_gamma   90.00
#
_symmetry.space_group_name_H-M   'P 1'
#
loop_
_entity.id
_entity.type
_entity.pdbx_description
1 polymer ?
#
loop_
_entity_poly.entity_id
_entity_poly.type
_entity_poly.pdbx_seq_one_letter_code
_entity_poly.pdbx_strand_id
1 'polypeptide(L)'
;MSNFIEFIEGEEGVDIGDERVIDYEEAVDWGLEPESYKRNIPVGFHTVKLIFKTWGQKCALNCFFKDIKTEKKYRITLFTSPKNPYRYTARDNLIDFSESGNLENIYQIEVKHSPKGYPIMLSAILIKSQPGTAFRKNPA
;
A
#
# COMPACT_ATOMS: atom_id res chain seq x y z
N MET A 1 18.29 18.78 -3.95
CA MET A 1 17.98 18.19 -4.09
C MET A 1 17.30 18.21 -4.40
N SER A 2 18.06 18.43 -4.32
CA SER A 2 17.66 17.88 -4.75
C SER A 2 16.96 17.97 -5.08
N ASN A 3 17.52 17.99 -5.18
CA ASN A 3 16.94 17.57 -5.69
C ASN A 3 16.42 17.61 -6.01
N PHE A 4 16.89 17.36 -6.22
CA PHE A 4 16.43 17.11 -6.69
C PHE A 4 15.84 17.34 -6.95
N ILE A 5 16.68 17.82 -7.08
CA ILE A 5 16.04 17.61 -7.59
C ILE A 5 15.48 18.06 -7.89
N GLU A 6 15.86 17.98 -7.95
CA GLU A 6 15.40 17.81 -8.30
C GLU A 6 14.89 17.88 -8.86
N PHE A 7 15.32 18.25 -9.03
CA PHE A 7 14.83 18.02 -9.51
C PHE A 7 14.43 18.23 -9.87
N ILE A 8 15.32 18.53 -10.19
CA ILE A 8 14.83 18.19 -10.65
C ILE A 8 14.28 18.47 -10.77
N GLU A 9 14.56 18.69 -10.63
CA GLU A 9 13.90 18.29 -10.66
C GLU A 9 13.15 18.18 -10.61
N GLY A 10 13.80 18.97 -10.63
CA GLY A 10 13.01 18.34 -10.60
C GLY A 10 12.31 18.46 -10.42
N GLU A 11 12.42 18.63 -10.36
CA GLU A 11 11.62 18.04 -10.11
C GLU A 11 10.83 17.94 -9.62
N GLU A 12 11.12 18.41 -9.59
CA GLU A 12 10.21 17.81 -9.09
C GLU A 12 9.58 17.30 -8.76
N GLY A 13 9.64 17.47 -8.70
CA GLY A 13 8.96 16.42 -8.29
C GLY A 13 8.56 15.97 -7.93
N VAL A 14 8.49 15.67 -7.71
CA VAL A 14 8.16 14.77 -7.15
C VAL A 14 7.59 14.47 -6.73
N ASP A 15 7.29 14.09 -6.45
CA ASP A 15 6.86 13.58 -5.64
C ASP A 15 6.88 12.60 -5.50
N ILE A 16 6.92 12.51 -5.53
CA ILE A 16 7.45 11.31 -5.23
C ILE A 16 7.05 10.64 -3.95
N GLY A 17 6.50 11.25 -3.05
CA GLY A 17 6.07 10.67 -1.81
C GLY A 17 5.09 9.54 -1.98
N ASP A 18 4.35 9.56 -3.04
CA ASP A 18 3.33 8.55 -3.30
C ASP A 18 3.91 7.22 -3.74
N GLU A 19 5.21 7.15 -4.00
CA GLU A 19 5.80 5.90 -4.42
C GLU A 19 6.48 5.14 -3.31
N ARG A 20 6.53 5.72 -2.13
CA ARG A 20 7.29 5.11 -1.05
C ARG A 20 6.40 4.75 0.12
N VAL A 21 6.97 3.97 1.02
CA VAL A 21 6.36 3.69 2.32
C VAL A 21 6.71 4.85 3.24
N ILE A 22 5.72 5.43 3.89
CA ILE A 22 5.92 6.57 4.78
C ILE A 22 5.72 6.14 6.23
N ASP A 23 6.10 7.02 7.16
CA ASP A 23 5.85 6.78 8.57
C ASP A 23 4.38 7.08 8.88
N TYR A 24 3.87 6.43 9.92
CA TYR A 24 2.50 6.64 10.35
C TYR A 24 2.23 8.11 10.67
N GLU A 25 3.20 8.78 11.31
CA GLU A 25 3.05 10.19 11.66
C GLU A 25 2.97 11.07 10.41
N GLU A 26 3.74 10.75 9.37
CA GLU A 26 3.62 11.47 8.11
C GLU A 26 2.22 11.32 7.52
N ALA A 27 1.65 10.11 7.60
CA ALA A 27 0.31 9.89 7.09
C ALA A 27 -0.72 10.74 7.82
N VAL A 28 -0.58 10.86 9.14
CA VAL A 28 -1.47 11.72 9.94
C VAL A 28 -1.29 13.18 9.52
N ASP A 29 -0.05 13.64 9.42
CA ASP A 29 0.25 15.03 9.08
C ASP A 29 -0.26 15.41 7.70
N TRP A 30 -0.27 14.44 6.78
CA TRP A 30 -0.74 14.67 5.41
C TRP A 30 -2.25 14.55 5.27
N GLY A 31 -2.97 14.28 6.37
CA GLY A 31 -4.44 14.18 6.33
C GLY A 31 -4.96 12.89 5.72
N LEU A 32 -4.14 11.84 5.67
CA LEU A 32 -4.57 10.56 5.08
C LEU A 32 -5.45 9.76 6.02
N GLU A 33 -5.54 10.14 7.29
CA GLU A 33 -6.42 9.52 8.28
C GLU A 33 -6.24 8.00 8.39
N PRO A 34 -5.01 7.54 8.71
CA PRO A 34 -4.78 6.09 8.77
C PRO A 34 -5.66 5.39 9.78
N GLU A 35 -6.08 6.07 10.85
CA GLU A 35 -6.94 5.47 11.88
C GLU A 35 -8.34 5.18 11.37
N SER A 36 -8.75 5.75 10.24
CA SER A 36 -10.06 5.46 9.67
C SER A 36 -10.08 4.12 8.91
N TYR A 37 -8.93 3.52 8.69
CA TYR A 37 -8.80 2.24 7.97
C TYR A 37 -8.83 1.11 8.99
N LYS A 38 -9.80 0.20 8.86
CA LYS A 38 -10.07 -0.85 9.85
C LYS A 38 -9.47 -2.17 9.42
N ARG A 39 -9.18 -3.03 10.39
CA ARG A 39 -8.61 -4.35 10.14
C ARG A 39 -9.66 -5.45 10.02
N ASN A 40 -10.92 -5.09 9.95
CA ASN A 40 -12.02 -6.05 9.94
C ASN A 40 -12.52 -6.38 8.54
N ILE A 41 -11.62 -6.42 7.57
CA ILE A 41 -11.99 -6.80 6.21
C ILE A 41 -12.54 -8.23 6.22
N PRO A 42 -13.71 -8.46 5.61
CA PRO A 42 -14.32 -9.79 5.63
C PRO A 42 -13.54 -10.83 4.87
N VAL A 43 -13.72 -12.09 5.24
CA VAL A 43 -13.19 -13.22 4.49
C VAL A 43 -13.78 -13.23 3.09
N GLY A 44 -12.97 -13.52 2.08
CA GLY A 44 -13.40 -13.64 0.70
C GLY A 44 -12.60 -12.75 -0.23
N PHE A 45 -13.18 -12.50 -1.39
CA PHE A 45 -12.51 -11.70 -2.44
C PHE A 45 -12.99 -10.26 -2.36
N HIS A 46 -12.04 -9.35 -2.58
CA HIS A 46 -12.32 -7.91 -2.57
C HIS A 46 -11.55 -7.26 -3.72
N THR A 47 -12.17 -6.28 -4.36
CA THR A 47 -11.50 -5.44 -5.34
C THR A 47 -11.18 -4.13 -4.66
N VAL A 48 -9.89 -3.84 -4.50
CA VAL A 48 -9.44 -2.73 -3.65
C VAL A 48 -8.40 -1.90 -4.37
N LYS A 49 -8.34 -0.62 -3.99
CA LYS A 49 -7.31 0.31 -4.45
C LYS A 49 -6.33 0.53 -3.31
N LEU A 50 -5.04 0.47 -3.60
CA LEU A 50 -4.01 0.77 -2.61
C LEU A 50 -3.82 2.28 -2.53
N ILE A 51 -4.15 2.86 -1.37
CA ILE A 51 -4.15 4.30 -1.22
C ILE A 51 -2.80 4.80 -0.71
N PHE A 52 -2.26 4.17 0.33
CA PHE A 52 -0.93 4.50 0.84
C PHE A 52 -0.42 3.35 1.71
N LYS A 53 0.84 3.45 2.10
CA LYS A 53 1.53 2.42 2.88
C LYS A 53 2.33 3.07 3.99
N THR A 54 2.39 2.43 5.16
CA THR A 54 3.23 2.90 6.26
C THR A 54 4.04 1.74 6.83
N TRP A 55 5.21 2.08 7.39
CA TRP A 55 5.95 1.09 8.17
C TRP A 55 5.26 0.91 9.53
N GLY A 56 5.14 -0.33 9.95
CA GLY A 56 4.59 -0.68 11.24
C GLY A 56 5.68 -1.18 12.19
N GLN A 57 5.25 -1.74 13.30
CA GLN A 57 6.18 -2.30 14.27
C GLN A 57 6.84 -3.55 13.71
N LYS A 58 8.07 -3.84 14.15
CA LYS A 58 8.82 -5.02 13.75
C LYS A 58 9.01 -5.10 12.23
N CYS A 59 9.18 -3.94 11.63
CA CYS A 59 9.40 -3.83 10.18
C CYS A 59 8.25 -4.42 9.36
N ALA A 60 7.04 -4.40 9.89
CA ALA A 60 5.84 -4.79 9.14
C ALA A 60 5.45 -3.68 8.17
N LEU A 61 4.74 -4.04 7.12
CA LEU A 61 4.22 -3.09 6.15
C LEU A 61 2.70 -3.02 6.28
N ASN A 62 2.19 -1.84 6.57
CA ASN A 62 0.74 -1.60 6.60
C ASN A 62 0.30 -1.12 5.23
N CYS A 63 -0.62 -1.84 4.61
CA CYS A 63 -1.23 -1.45 3.34
C CYS A 63 -2.63 -0.93 3.63
N PHE A 64 -2.92 0.27 3.13
CA PHE A 64 -4.19 0.95 3.37
C PHE A 64 -4.97 0.93 2.07
N PHE A 65 -6.04 0.13 2.07
CA PHE A 65 -6.85 -0.13 0.88
C PHE A 65 -8.23 0.49 1.00
N LYS A 66 -8.80 0.81 -0.13
CA LYS A 66 -10.20 1.23 -0.23
C LYS A 66 -10.92 0.26 -1.15
N ASP A 67 -11.98 -0.36 -0.66
CA ASP A 67 -12.82 -1.24 -1.47
C ASP A 67 -13.55 -0.38 -2.50
N ILE A 68 -13.39 -0.68 -3.79
CA ILE A 68 -13.94 0.17 -4.83
C ILE A 68 -15.44 0.02 -5.00
N LYS A 69 -16.03 -1.07 -4.47
CA LYS A 69 -17.47 -1.28 -4.56
C LYS A 69 -18.22 -0.66 -3.39
N THR A 70 -17.68 -0.79 -2.19
CA THR A 70 -18.35 -0.33 -0.98
C THR A 70 -17.79 0.97 -0.44
N GLU A 71 -16.61 1.37 -0.93
CA GLU A 71 -15.85 2.53 -0.46
C GLU A 71 -15.36 2.40 0.98
N LYS A 72 -15.47 1.22 1.57
CA LYS A 72 -14.94 0.98 2.90
C LYS A 72 -13.43 0.95 2.89
N LYS A 73 -12.85 1.40 3.98
CA LYS A 73 -11.41 1.55 4.14
C LYS A 73 -10.88 0.46 5.03
N TYR A 74 -9.87 -0.26 4.56
CA TYR A 74 -9.30 -1.40 5.28
C TYR A 74 -7.79 -1.31 5.35
N ARG A 75 -7.23 -1.82 6.44
CA ARG A 75 -5.79 -1.92 6.62
C ARG A 75 -5.42 -3.39 6.76
N ILE A 76 -4.44 -3.81 5.97
CA ILE A 76 -3.88 -5.16 6.08
C ILE A 76 -2.38 -5.00 6.33
N THR A 77 -1.88 -5.70 7.34
CA THR A 77 -0.46 -5.67 7.71
C THR A 77 0.23 -6.89 7.12
N LEU A 78 1.32 -6.65 6.42
CA LEU A 78 2.11 -7.71 5.80
C LEU A 78 3.44 -7.84 6.53
N PHE A 79 3.91 -9.08 6.64
CA PHE A 79 5.19 -9.40 7.27
C PHE A 79 6.06 -10.16 6.28
N THR A 80 7.36 -10.03 6.44
CA THR A 80 8.28 -10.86 5.69
C THR A 80 8.31 -12.27 6.30
N SER A 81 8.83 -13.23 5.55
CA SER A 81 9.00 -14.59 6.04
C SER A 81 10.48 -14.96 6.01
N PRO A 82 10.89 -16.01 6.77
CA PRO A 82 12.27 -16.47 6.68
C PRO A 82 12.72 -16.88 5.29
N LYS A 83 11.78 -17.36 4.46
CA LYS A 83 12.09 -17.74 3.09
C LYS A 83 12.18 -16.54 2.17
N ASN A 84 11.62 -15.38 2.57
CA ASN A 84 11.54 -14.23 1.71
C ASN A 84 11.67 -12.95 2.56
N PRO A 85 12.86 -12.70 3.11
CA PRO A 85 13.01 -11.70 4.17
C PRO A 85 12.92 -10.26 3.69
N TYR A 86 12.91 -10.03 2.37
CA TYR A 86 12.93 -8.67 1.84
C TYR A 86 11.68 -8.34 1.02
N ARG A 87 10.67 -9.20 1.02
CA ARG A 87 9.46 -8.97 0.23
C ARG A 87 8.23 -8.99 1.12
N TYR A 88 7.27 -8.14 0.80
CA TYR A 88 6.01 -8.00 1.53
C TYR A 88 4.87 -8.38 0.59
N THR A 89 4.51 -9.68 0.59
CA THR A 89 3.59 -10.24 -0.38
C THR A 89 2.39 -10.90 0.30
N ALA A 90 1.33 -11.12 -0.48
CA ALA A 90 0.32 -12.10 -0.09
C ALA A 90 0.95 -13.49 -0.03
N ARG A 91 0.19 -14.49 0.44
CA ARG A 91 0.69 -15.85 0.53
C ARG A 91 1.09 -16.42 -0.83
N ASP A 92 0.49 -15.93 -1.92
CA ASP A 92 0.83 -16.37 -3.28
C ASP A 92 2.20 -15.85 -3.76
N ASN A 93 2.79 -14.91 -3.05
CA ASN A 93 4.15 -14.42 -3.30
C ASN A 93 4.34 -13.77 -4.69
N LEU A 94 3.27 -13.23 -5.27
CA LEU A 94 3.35 -12.69 -6.63
C LEU A 94 3.68 -11.19 -6.67
N ILE A 95 3.12 -10.41 -5.78
CA ILE A 95 3.27 -8.95 -5.80
C ILE A 95 3.92 -8.50 -4.51
N ASP A 96 5.01 -7.74 -4.63
CA ASP A 96 5.69 -7.15 -3.48
C ASP A 96 5.14 -5.74 -3.27
N PHE A 97 4.36 -5.56 -2.21
CA PHE A 97 3.71 -4.29 -1.93
C PHE A 97 4.66 -3.23 -1.37
N SER A 98 5.91 -3.61 -1.04
CA SER A 98 6.88 -2.62 -0.60
C SER A 98 7.55 -1.89 -1.76
N GLU A 99 7.40 -2.39 -2.98
CA GLU A 99 7.98 -1.75 -4.15
C GLU A 99 7.21 -0.49 -4.52
N SER A 100 7.90 0.44 -5.20
CA SER A 100 7.25 1.65 -5.70
C SER A 100 6.36 1.32 -6.90
N GLY A 101 5.52 2.28 -7.28
CA GLY A 101 4.71 2.14 -8.49
C GLY A 101 3.40 1.39 -8.29
N ASN A 102 3.03 1.04 -7.06
CA ASN A 102 1.79 0.31 -6.84
C ASN A 102 0.69 1.13 -6.15
N LEU A 103 0.95 2.36 -5.80
CA LEU A 103 -0.09 3.22 -5.22
C LEU A 103 -1.13 3.55 -6.29
N GLU A 104 -2.38 3.63 -5.87
CA GLU A 104 -3.55 3.88 -6.71
C GLU A 104 -3.87 2.74 -7.67
N ASN A 105 -3.07 1.68 -7.69
CA ASN A 105 -3.41 0.48 -8.47
C ASN A 105 -4.59 -0.24 -7.83
N ILE A 106 -5.33 -0.94 -8.66
CA ILE A 106 -6.49 -1.72 -8.22
C ILE A 106 -6.11 -3.20 -8.28
N TYR A 107 -6.37 -3.89 -7.18
CA TYR A 107 -6.06 -5.31 -7.03
C TYR A 107 -7.31 -6.09 -6.65
N GLN A 108 -7.38 -7.34 -7.08
CA GLN A 108 -8.28 -8.31 -6.48
C GLN A 108 -7.49 -9.08 -5.45
N ILE A 109 -7.94 -9.04 -4.20
CA ILE A 109 -7.27 -9.76 -3.12
C ILE A 109 -8.21 -10.80 -2.54
N GLU A 110 -7.64 -11.89 -2.05
CA GLU A 110 -8.38 -12.88 -1.28
C GLU A 110 -7.91 -12.83 0.15
N VAL A 111 -8.86 -12.77 1.08
CA VAL A 111 -8.58 -12.60 2.51
C VAL A 111 -9.17 -13.76 3.29
N LYS A 112 -8.41 -14.25 4.27
CA LYS A 112 -8.93 -15.10 5.33
C LYS A 112 -8.52 -14.52 6.66
N HIS A 113 -9.06 -15.08 7.74
CA HIS A 113 -8.70 -14.62 9.08
C HIS A 113 -7.85 -15.68 9.78
N SER A 114 -6.85 -15.22 10.52
CA SER A 114 -6.06 -16.10 11.39
C SER A 114 -6.95 -16.57 12.54
N PRO A 115 -6.51 -17.57 13.31
CA PRO A 115 -7.25 -17.99 14.51
C PRO A 115 -7.51 -16.85 15.48
N LYS A 116 -6.66 -15.82 15.48
CA LYS A 116 -6.83 -14.65 16.35
C LYS A 116 -7.65 -13.54 15.70
N GLY A 117 -8.14 -13.76 14.49
CA GLY A 117 -9.01 -12.78 13.82
C GLY A 117 -8.30 -11.75 12.97
N TYR A 118 -6.98 -11.87 12.75
CA TYR A 118 -6.27 -10.93 11.90
C TYR A 118 -6.48 -11.25 10.42
N PRO A 119 -6.65 -10.25 9.56
CA PRO A 119 -6.77 -10.52 8.13
C PRO A 119 -5.44 -11.00 7.55
N ILE A 120 -5.52 -12.03 6.73
CA ILE A 120 -4.37 -12.59 6.02
C ILE A 120 -4.70 -12.51 4.54
N MET A 121 -3.80 -11.90 3.77
CA MET A 121 -3.96 -11.81 2.31
C MET A 121 -3.41 -13.08 1.70
N LEU A 122 -4.29 -13.90 1.12
CA LEU A 122 -3.88 -15.16 0.49
C LEU A 122 -3.36 -14.94 -0.92
N SER A 123 -3.96 -14.00 -1.66
CA SER A 123 -3.58 -13.72 -3.04
C SER A 123 -3.80 -12.27 -3.34
N ALA A 124 -3.08 -11.77 -4.35
CA ALA A 124 -3.27 -10.42 -4.85
C ALA A 124 -2.97 -10.43 -6.34
N ILE A 125 -3.92 -9.96 -7.14
CA ILE A 125 -3.80 -9.92 -8.58
C ILE A 125 -4.03 -8.48 -9.02
N LEU A 126 -3.13 -7.97 -9.86
CA LEU A 126 -3.27 -6.61 -10.39
C LEU A 126 -4.40 -6.60 -11.41
N ILE A 127 -5.40 -5.75 -11.16
CA ILE A 127 -6.54 -5.58 -12.05
C ILE A 127 -6.31 -4.38 -12.97
N LYS A 128 -5.82 -3.27 -12.40
CA LYS A 128 -5.65 -2.04 -13.18
C LYS A 128 -4.56 -1.19 -12.56
N SER A 129 -3.61 -0.76 -13.38
CA SER A 129 -2.61 0.23 -13.01
C SER A 129 -3.16 1.62 -13.22
N GLN A 130 -2.64 2.57 -12.43
CA GLN A 130 -2.97 3.98 -12.61
C GLN A 130 -1.76 4.67 -13.21
N PRO A 131 -1.74 4.89 -14.53
CA PRO A 131 -0.60 5.55 -15.15
C PRO A 131 -0.49 6.98 -14.63
N GLY A 132 0.73 7.43 -14.47
CA GLY A 132 1.00 8.78 -14.00
C GLY A 132 1.01 8.97 -12.50
N THR A 133 0.67 7.96 -11.75
CA THR A 133 0.79 8.09 -10.31
C THR A 133 2.22 8.14 -9.88
N ALA A 134 2.95 7.95 -10.67
CA ALA A 134 4.33 8.08 -10.34
C ALA A 134 4.80 9.52 -10.47
N PHE A 135 4.11 9.63 -10.66
CA PHE A 135 4.69 10.17 -10.60
C PHE A 135 4.75 11.36 -10.58
N ARG A 136 4.24 11.61 -10.61
CA ARG A 136 4.09 12.39 -10.54
C ARG A 136 4.24 13.23 -10.03
N LYS A 137 4.33 13.69 -10.36
CA LYS A 137 4.33 14.17 -9.97
C LYS A 137 4.13 15.00 -9.91
N ASN A 138 4.01 15.23 -10.34
CA ASN A 138 3.83 15.63 -10.37
C ASN A 138 3.67 16.27 -10.53
N PRO A 139 3.76 16.65 -10.96
CA PRO A 139 3.62 16.98 -11.19
C PRO A 139 3.39 17.43 -11.42
N ALA A 140 3.52 17.62 -11.66
CA ALA A 140 3.22 17.49 -11.66
C ALA A 140 2.93 17.74 -11.77
#